data_fef198b24dee7d9c61c2b862582e2b93
#
_entry.id   fef198b24dee7d9c61c2b862582e2b93
#
_cell.length_a   1.000
_cell.length_b   1.000
_cell.length_c   1.000
_cell.angle_alpha   90.00
_cell.angle_beta   90.00
_cell.angle_gamma   90.00
#
_symmetry.space_group_name_H-M   'P 1'
#
loop_
_entity.id
_entity.type
_entity.pdbx_description
1 polymer ?
#
loop_
_entity_poly.entity_id
_entity_poly.type
_entity_poly.pdbx_seq_one_letter_code
_entity_poly.pdbx_strand_id
1 'polypeptide(L)'
;TDFNQFVALDTRTHDTLDIEFTELGKHFDFFLPWAGMEKAVYQGENPADVKAAEKMAKLFDLIKVDNFNDENKDDTTALHNLNVFLTRLLFCFFAEDTGIFKQNQFSGELESHTKVDGSDVDSYLNRLFAVLNTSKESRGDLPDYLANFEYVNGGLFANTISSPRFSTKSRKMLIEHYVRGARTYENNEPMQVCVLRQLKRWV
;
A
#
# COMPACT_ATOMS: atom_id res chain seq x y z
N THR A 1 36.51 -17.42 38.03
CA THR A 1 35.53 -17.40 36.94
C THR A 1 34.94 -18.80 36.83
N ASP A 2 33.74 -18.97 37.38
CA ASP A 2 32.95 -20.14 37.11
C ASP A 2 32.14 -19.84 35.84
N PHE A 3 32.26 -20.61 34.81
CA PHE A 3 31.52 -20.46 33.57
C PHE A 3 30.06 -20.96 33.72
N ASN A 4 29.40 -20.70 34.86
CA ASN A 4 28.09 -21.20 35.15
C ASN A 4 27.01 -20.23 34.69
N GLN A 5 27.31 -18.94 34.71
CA GLN A 5 26.34 -17.89 34.38
C GLN A 5 26.80 -17.06 33.17
N PHE A 6 25.87 -16.77 32.29
CA PHE A 6 26.05 -15.91 31.10
C PHE A 6 25.16 -14.69 31.21
N VAL A 7 25.76 -13.51 31.21
CA VAL A 7 25.05 -12.23 31.24
C VAL A 7 25.40 -11.43 30.00
N ALA A 8 24.40 -10.97 29.28
CA ALA A 8 24.54 -10.12 28.10
C ALA A 8 23.53 -8.96 28.11
N LEU A 9 23.91 -7.87 27.47
CA LEU A 9 23.05 -6.68 27.29
C LEU A 9 23.11 -6.29 25.82
N ASP A 10 21.96 -6.21 25.18
CA ASP A 10 21.81 -5.54 23.89
C ASP A 10 21.76 -4.02 24.12
N THR A 11 22.82 -3.32 23.72
CA THR A 11 22.94 -1.87 23.94
C THR A 11 22.01 -1.04 23.06
N ARG A 12 21.40 -1.65 22.02
CA ARG A 12 20.45 -0.98 21.13
C ARG A 12 19.03 -1.04 21.65
N THR A 13 18.59 -2.22 22.12
CA THR A 13 17.22 -2.46 22.60
C THR A 13 17.10 -2.36 24.12
N HIS A 14 18.24 -2.38 24.84
CA HIS A 14 18.35 -2.49 26.30
C HIS A 14 17.81 -3.81 26.86
N ASP A 15 17.62 -4.83 26.00
CA ASP A 15 17.27 -6.17 26.46
C ASP A 15 18.46 -6.81 27.21
N THR A 16 18.16 -7.47 28.31
CA THR A 16 19.14 -8.20 29.12
C THR A 16 18.90 -9.70 29.08
N LEU A 17 19.96 -10.46 28.97
CA LEU A 17 19.96 -11.91 29.07
C LEU A 17 20.81 -12.32 30.28
N ASP A 18 20.20 -13.00 31.24
CA ASP A 18 20.89 -13.56 32.44
C ASP A 18 20.43 -15.01 32.59
N ILE A 19 21.33 -15.95 32.22
CA ILE A 19 20.99 -17.38 32.11
C ILE A 19 22.16 -18.25 32.55
N GLU A 20 21.91 -19.52 32.85
CA GLU A 20 22.96 -20.50 32.96
C GLU A 20 23.63 -20.73 31.60
N PHE A 21 24.97 -20.88 31.59
CA PHE A 21 25.73 -21.09 30.35
C PHE A 21 25.21 -22.29 29.53
N THR A 22 24.72 -23.32 30.20
CA THR A 22 24.16 -24.53 29.60
C THR A 22 22.86 -24.26 28.80
N GLU A 23 22.22 -23.14 29.07
CA GLU A 23 20.96 -22.75 28.40
C GLU A 23 21.18 -21.83 27.20
N LEU A 24 22.42 -21.44 26.91
CA LEU A 24 22.77 -20.50 25.83
C LEU A 24 22.18 -20.91 24.48
N GLY A 25 22.16 -22.23 24.18
CA GLY A 25 21.59 -22.73 22.94
C GLY A 25 20.07 -22.54 22.80
N LYS A 26 19.33 -22.35 23.90
CA LYS A 26 17.89 -22.07 23.88
C LYS A 26 17.59 -20.60 23.60
N HIS A 27 18.56 -19.73 23.80
CA HIS A 27 18.45 -18.28 23.66
C HIS A 27 19.27 -17.73 22.48
N PHE A 28 19.44 -18.54 21.42
CA PHE A 28 20.21 -18.14 20.23
C PHE A 28 19.59 -16.92 19.52
N ASP A 29 18.28 -16.71 19.68
CA ASP A 29 17.53 -15.59 19.14
C ASP A 29 18.02 -14.22 19.63
N PHE A 30 18.61 -14.16 20.83
CA PHE A 30 19.24 -12.95 21.36
C PHE A 30 20.45 -12.50 20.52
N PHE A 31 21.12 -13.44 19.85
CA PHE A 31 22.34 -13.20 19.06
C PHE A 31 22.07 -13.04 17.55
N LEU A 32 20.83 -13.17 17.08
CA LEU A 32 20.46 -13.00 15.67
C LEU A 32 20.96 -11.68 15.05
N PRO A 33 20.98 -10.53 15.77
CA PRO A 33 21.52 -9.28 15.23
C PRO A 33 22.99 -9.36 14.85
N TRP A 34 23.79 -10.21 15.50
CA TRP A 34 25.22 -10.42 15.16
C TRP A 34 25.40 -11.15 13.82
N ALA A 35 24.41 -11.96 13.44
CA ALA A 35 24.38 -12.63 12.14
C ALA A 35 23.74 -11.77 11.04
N GLY A 36 23.45 -10.49 11.32
CA GLY A 36 22.74 -9.61 10.38
C GLY A 36 21.25 -9.92 10.25
N MET A 37 20.71 -10.80 11.12
CA MET A 37 19.29 -11.12 11.17
C MET A 37 18.65 -10.30 12.28
N GLU A 38 17.65 -9.48 11.93
CA GLU A 38 16.86 -8.79 12.95
C GLU A 38 15.94 -9.80 13.64
N LYS A 39 15.93 -9.75 14.99
CA LYS A 39 14.87 -10.41 15.75
C LYS A 39 13.55 -9.87 15.24
N ALA A 40 12.69 -10.72 14.69
CA ALA A 40 11.33 -10.32 14.37
C ALA A 40 10.63 -9.96 15.68
N VAL A 41 10.71 -8.70 16.07
CA VAL A 41 9.88 -8.17 17.14
C VAL A 41 8.47 -8.25 16.60
N TYR A 42 7.68 -9.18 17.06
CA TYR A 42 6.24 -9.21 16.88
C TYR A 42 5.70 -8.02 17.68
N GLN A 43 5.87 -6.82 17.14
CA GLN A 43 5.04 -5.69 17.52
C GLN A 43 3.64 -6.09 17.07
N GLY A 44 2.73 -6.24 18.03
CA GLY A 44 1.34 -6.51 17.73
C GLY A 44 0.91 -5.58 16.60
N GLU A 45 0.26 -6.14 15.57
CA GLU A 45 -0.11 -5.38 14.38
C GLU A 45 -0.78 -4.07 14.83
N ASN A 46 -0.27 -2.95 14.34
CA ASN A 46 -0.86 -1.65 14.69
C ASN A 46 -2.35 -1.69 14.31
N PRO A 47 -3.28 -1.40 15.22
CA PRO A 47 -4.71 -1.42 14.93
C PRO A 47 -5.09 -0.60 13.69
N ALA A 48 -4.30 0.43 13.34
CA ALA A 48 -4.48 1.22 12.13
C ALA A 48 -4.14 0.41 10.87
N ASP A 49 -3.08 -0.43 10.92
CA ASP A 49 -2.67 -1.30 9.81
C ASP A 49 -3.73 -2.37 9.53
N VAL A 50 -4.28 -2.96 10.58
CA VAL A 50 -5.37 -3.95 10.47
C VAL A 50 -6.59 -3.33 9.82
N LYS A 51 -7.02 -2.15 10.29
CA LYS A 51 -8.18 -1.43 9.72
C LYS A 51 -7.96 -1.03 8.26
N ALA A 52 -6.73 -0.62 7.88
CA ALA A 52 -6.41 -0.28 6.49
C ALA A 52 -6.48 -1.52 5.60
N ALA A 53 -5.94 -2.66 6.06
CA ALA A 53 -6.02 -3.93 5.35
C ALA A 53 -7.47 -4.42 5.17
N GLU A 54 -8.30 -4.33 6.22
CA GLU A 54 -9.72 -4.67 6.16
C GLU A 54 -10.48 -3.80 5.14
N LYS A 55 -10.20 -2.50 5.10
CA LYS A 55 -10.81 -1.59 4.13
C LYS A 55 -10.41 -1.94 2.70
N MET A 56 -9.12 -2.25 2.48
CA MET A 56 -8.64 -2.68 1.17
C MET A 56 -9.28 -3.99 0.73
N ALA A 57 -9.40 -4.97 1.62
CA ALA A 57 -10.08 -6.23 1.33
C ALA A 57 -11.54 -6.00 0.94
N LYS A 58 -12.27 -5.15 1.67
CA LYS A 58 -13.67 -4.78 1.33
C LYS A 58 -13.77 -4.07 -0.03
N LEU A 59 -12.83 -3.18 -0.35
CA LEU A 59 -12.80 -2.53 -1.67
C LEU A 59 -12.53 -3.55 -2.77
N PHE A 60 -11.57 -4.47 -2.57
CA PHE A 60 -11.29 -5.57 -3.48
C PHE A 60 -12.54 -6.41 -3.75
N ASP A 61 -13.26 -6.81 -2.68
CA ASP A 61 -14.48 -7.61 -2.80
C ASP A 61 -15.56 -6.89 -3.59
N LEU A 62 -15.77 -5.59 -3.35
CA LEU A 62 -16.74 -4.79 -4.10
C LEU A 62 -16.36 -4.69 -5.58
N ILE A 63 -15.09 -4.40 -5.90
CA ILE A 63 -14.63 -4.32 -7.28
C ILE A 63 -14.75 -5.71 -7.94
N LYS A 64 -14.45 -6.78 -7.20
CA LYS A 64 -14.62 -8.14 -7.72
C LYS A 64 -16.06 -8.43 -8.07
N VAL A 65 -17.03 -8.07 -7.22
CA VAL A 65 -18.47 -8.22 -7.50
C VAL A 65 -18.89 -7.38 -8.72
N ASP A 66 -18.34 -6.18 -8.90
CA ASP A 66 -18.68 -5.30 -10.01
C ASP A 66 -18.12 -5.80 -11.37
N ASN A 67 -17.07 -6.65 -11.37
CA ASN A 67 -16.32 -7.03 -12.58
C ASN A 67 -16.30 -8.53 -12.90
N PHE A 68 -16.58 -9.39 -11.92
CA PHE A 68 -16.51 -10.85 -12.07
C PHE A 68 -17.91 -11.45 -11.97
N ASN A 69 -18.18 -12.41 -12.84
CA ASN A 69 -19.38 -13.22 -12.86
C ASN A 69 -19.03 -14.71 -12.81
N ASP A 70 -20.00 -15.61 -12.87
CA ASP A 70 -19.76 -17.05 -12.83
C ASP A 70 -18.90 -17.58 -13.99
N GLU A 71 -18.85 -16.88 -15.11
CA GLU A 71 -18.08 -17.28 -16.29
C GLU A 71 -16.59 -16.94 -16.17
N ASN A 72 -16.24 -15.83 -15.46
CA ASN A 72 -14.86 -15.34 -15.36
C ASN A 72 -14.32 -15.29 -13.93
N LYS A 73 -15.02 -15.87 -12.95
CA LYS A 73 -14.61 -15.84 -11.52
C LYS A 73 -13.24 -16.47 -11.25
N ASP A 74 -12.85 -17.44 -12.09
CA ASP A 74 -11.60 -18.19 -11.97
C ASP A 74 -10.54 -17.74 -13.01
N ASP A 75 -10.78 -16.62 -13.72
CA ASP A 75 -9.82 -16.07 -14.66
C ASP A 75 -8.60 -15.50 -13.91
N THR A 76 -7.52 -16.26 -13.93
CA THR A 76 -6.26 -15.90 -13.26
C THR A 76 -5.65 -14.62 -13.84
N THR A 77 -5.85 -14.34 -15.13
CA THR A 77 -5.35 -13.12 -15.78
C THR A 77 -6.13 -11.89 -15.31
N ALA A 78 -7.45 -12.02 -15.22
CA ALA A 78 -8.30 -10.94 -14.70
C ALA A 78 -8.01 -10.64 -13.22
N LEU A 79 -7.79 -11.68 -12.40
CA LEU A 79 -7.38 -11.53 -11.01
C LEU A 79 -5.99 -10.89 -10.88
N HIS A 80 -5.03 -11.30 -11.72
CA HIS A 80 -3.72 -10.68 -11.76
C HIS A 80 -3.82 -9.18 -12.12
N ASN A 81 -4.57 -8.84 -13.15
CA ASN A 81 -4.78 -7.45 -13.55
C ASN A 81 -5.44 -6.61 -12.44
N LEU A 82 -6.40 -7.19 -11.71
CA LEU A 82 -6.99 -6.54 -10.54
C LEU A 82 -5.96 -6.27 -9.44
N ASN A 83 -5.08 -7.22 -9.15
CA ASN A 83 -4.01 -7.04 -8.18
C ASN A 83 -3.02 -5.94 -8.60
N VAL A 84 -2.60 -5.93 -9.87
CA VAL A 84 -1.75 -4.85 -10.43
C VAL A 84 -2.46 -3.49 -10.34
N PHE A 85 -3.75 -3.45 -10.66
CA PHE A 85 -4.56 -2.23 -10.53
C PHE A 85 -4.58 -1.71 -9.08
N LEU A 86 -4.85 -2.57 -8.11
CA LEU A 86 -4.85 -2.18 -6.68
C LEU A 86 -3.49 -1.71 -6.21
N THR A 87 -2.40 -2.34 -6.69
CA THR A 87 -1.04 -1.89 -6.39
C THR A 87 -0.78 -0.48 -6.93
N ARG A 88 -1.24 -0.17 -8.15
CA ARG A 88 -1.16 1.18 -8.73
C ARG A 88 -1.96 2.20 -7.94
N LEU A 89 -3.15 1.82 -7.52
CA LEU A 89 -4.03 2.67 -6.70
C LEU A 89 -3.37 2.99 -5.35
N LEU A 90 -2.84 1.97 -4.67
CA LEU A 90 -2.08 2.14 -3.42
C LEU A 90 -0.86 3.03 -3.61
N PHE A 91 -0.11 2.86 -4.71
CA PHE A 91 1.01 3.73 -5.03
C PHE A 91 0.57 5.19 -5.16
N CYS A 92 -0.56 5.47 -5.81
CA CYS A 92 -1.05 6.85 -5.96
C CYS A 92 -1.36 7.51 -4.61
N PHE A 93 -1.99 6.79 -3.68
CA PHE A 93 -2.20 7.28 -2.31
C PHE A 93 -0.89 7.48 -1.57
N PHE A 94 0.04 6.51 -1.68
CA PHE A 94 1.36 6.63 -1.08
C PHE A 94 2.15 7.84 -1.63
N ALA A 95 2.11 8.07 -2.93
CA ALA A 95 2.80 9.17 -3.59
C ALA A 95 2.26 10.54 -3.11
N GLU A 96 0.96 10.63 -2.84
CA GLU A 96 0.36 11.83 -2.24
C GLU A 96 0.79 12.01 -0.79
N ASP A 97 0.75 10.97 0.02
CA ASP A 97 1.14 11.01 1.44
C ASP A 97 2.62 11.34 1.63
N THR A 98 3.49 10.87 0.73
CA THR A 98 4.95 11.12 0.79
C THR A 98 5.40 12.42 0.13
N GLY A 99 4.48 13.17 -0.48
CA GLY A 99 4.79 14.42 -1.16
C GLY A 99 5.43 14.26 -2.55
N ILE A 100 5.43 13.04 -3.12
CA ILE A 100 5.75 12.81 -4.55
C ILE A 100 4.68 13.52 -5.40
N PHE A 101 3.41 13.36 -5.05
CA PHE A 101 2.32 14.19 -5.54
C PHE A 101 2.05 15.33 -4.56
N LYS A 102 1.47 16.41 -5.04
CA LYS A 102 1.04 17.51 -4.16
C LYS A 102 -0.09 17.03 -3.24
N GLN A 103 -0.22 17.62 -2.08
CA GLN A 103 -1.31 17.34 -1.16
C GLN A 103 -2.67 17.48 -1.85
N ASN A 104 -3.55 16.49 -1.71
CA ASN A 104 -4.86 16.39 -2.36
C ASN A 104 -4.82 16.37 -3.90
N GLN A 105 -3.68 16.12 -4.54
CA GLN A 105 -3.60 16.08 -5.99
C GLN A 105 -4.30 14.84 -6.55
N PHE A 106 -3.95 13.66 -6.05
CA PHE A 106 -4.60 12.42 -6.53
C PHE A 106 -6.02 12.28 -5.97
N SER A 107 -6.16 12.42 -4.67
CA SER A 107 -7.44 12.23 -4.00
C SER A 107 -8.48 13.28 -4.39
N GLY A 108 -8.08 14.55 -4.48
CA GLY A 108 -8.95 15.65 -4.86
C GLY A 108 -9.38 15.57 -6.33
N GLU A 109 -8.44 15.25 -7.24
CA GLU A 109 -8.74 15.13 -8.66
C GLU A 109 -9.62 13.90 -8.93
N LEU A 110 -9.40 12.78 -8.25
CA LEU A 110 -10.26 11.60 -8.34
C LEU A 110 -11.69 11.92 -7.87
N GLU A 111 -11.86 12.62 -6.75
CA GLU A 111 -13.18 13.00 -6.23
C GLU A 111 -13.90 13.97 -7.14
N SER A 112 -13.22 15.00 -7.67
CA SER A 112 -13.82 16.08 -8.44
C SER A 112 -14.06 15.74 -9.91
N HIS A 113 -13.26 14.84 -10.49
CA HIS A 113 -13.32 14.48 -11.92
C HIS A 113 -13.92 13.10 -12.18
N THR A 114 -14.62 12.51 -11.21
CA THR A 114 -15.38 11.28 -11.41
C THR A 114 -16.82 11.41 -10.94
N LYS A 115 -17.74 10.80 -11.68
CA LYS A 115 -19.16 10.82 -11.35
C LYS A 115 -19.49 10.00 -10.11
N VAL A 116 -20.50 10.43 -9.38
CA VAL A 116 -20.94 9.78 -8.13
C VAL A 116 -21.37 8.31 -8.35
N ASP A 117 -21.88 7.99 -9.54
CA ASP A 117 -22.29 6.63 -9.91
C ASP A 117 -21.13 5.69 -10.23
N GLY A 118 -19.90 6.21 -10.33
CA GLY A 118 -18.68 5.43 -10.60
C GLY A 118 -18.45 5.11 -12.08
N SER A 119 -19.37 5.53 -12.99
CA SER A 119 -19.38 5.11 -14.39
C SER A 119 -18.16 5.56 -15.22
N ASP A 120 -17.34 6.46 -14.74
CA ASP A 120 -16.17 7.02 -15.42
C ASP A 120 -14.86 6.90 -14.62
N VAL A 121 -14.89 6.24 -13.45
CA VAL A 121 -13.69 6.04 -12.61
C VAL A 121 -12.62 5.24 -13.34
N ASP A 122 -13.00 4.18 -14.03
CA ASP A 122 -12.11 3.36 -14.84
C ASP A 122 -11.42 4.17 -15.96
N SER A 123 -12.19 4.97 -16.66
CA SER A 123 -11.68 5.84 -17.73
C SER A 123 -10.75 6.91 -17.20
N TYR A 124 -11.08 7.54 -16.06
CA TYR A 124 -10.20 8.50 -15.39
C TYR A 124 -8.89 7.86 -14.97
N LEU A 125 -8.93 6.71 -14.28
CA LEU A 125 -7.73 6.02 -13.79
C LEU A 125 -6.87 5.50 -14.94
N ASN A 126 -7.44 4.98 -16.02
CA ASN A 126 -6.69 4.57 -17.21
C ASN A 126 -5.91 5.75 -17.82
N ARG A 127 -6.53 6.93 -17.92
CA ARG A 127 -5.86 8.15 -18.40
C ARG A 127 -4.76 8.59 -17.46
N LEU A 128 -5.02 8.61 -16.15
CA LEU A 128 -4.02 8.96 -15.15
C LEU A 128 -2.81 8.03 -15.21
N PHE A 129 -3.02 6.70 -15.24
CA PHE A 129 -1.93 5.73 -15.30
C PHE A 129 -1.09 5.86 -16.59
N ALA A 130 -1.72 6.20 -17.70
CA ALA A 130 -0.99 6.51 -18.93
C ALA A 130 -0.14 7.78 -18.77
N VAL A 131 -0.65 8.81 -18.12
CA VAL A 131 0.10 10.04 -17.82
C VAL A 131 1.29 9.77 -16.90
N LEU A 132 1.09 8.96 -15.85
CA LEU A 132 2.17 8.57 -14.92
C LEU A 132 3.29 7.78 -15.62
N ASN A 133 2.96 7.05 -16.69
CA ASN A 133 3.92 6.29 -17.50
C ASN A 133 4.56 7.11 -18.63
N THR A 134 4.20 8.38 -18.83
CA THR A 134 4.66 9.20 -19.93
C THR A 134 5.48 10.38 -19.38
N SER A 135 6.71 10.56 -19.89
CA SER A 135 7.54 11.71 -19.49
C SER A 135 6.86 13.03 -19.88
N LYS A 136 7.11 14.08 -19.11
CA LYS A 136 6.45 15.40 -19.32
C LYS A 136 6.65 15.94 -20.74
N GLU A 137 7.82 15.72 -21.31
CA GLU A 137 8.20 16.16 -22.66
C GLU A 137 7.45 15.42 -23.79
N SER A 138 7.01 14.20 -23.47
CA SER A 138 6.31 13.31 -24.42
C SER A 138 4.79 13.37 -24.31
N ARG A 139 4.26 14.14 -23.36
CA ARG A 139 2.81 14.33 -23.17
C ARG A 139 2.27 15.28 -24.24
N GLY A 140 1.17 14.89 -24.88
CA GLY A 140 0.40 15.78 -25.73
C GLY A 140 -0.39 16.83 -24.94
N ASP A 141 -1.33 17.49 -25.60
CA ASP A 141 -2.25 18.42 -24.95
C ASP A 141 -3.17 17.68 -23.97
N LEU A 142 -2.97 17.94 -22.69
CA LEU A 142 -3.70 17.33 -21.59
C LEU A 142 -4.36 18.40 -20.72
N PRO A 143 -5.53 18.13 -20.14
CA PRO A 143 -6.09 19.00 -19.12
C PRO A 143 -5.14 19.15 -17.93
N ASP A 144 -5.12 20.33 -17.32
CA ASP A 144 -4.20 20.68 -16.22
C ASP A 144 -4.25 19.70 -15.06
N TYR A 145 -5.42 19.18 -14.73
CA TYR A 145 -5.62 18.20 -13.65
C TYR A 145 -4.92 16.85 -13.90
N LEU A 146 -4.55 16.54 -15.15
CA LEU A 146 -3.72 15.37 -15.50
C LEU A 146 -2.28 15.77 -15.80
N ALA A 147 -2.06 16.88 -16.50
CA ALA A 147 -0.74 17.35 -16.94
C ALA A 147 0.23 17.58 -15.76
N ASN A 148 -0.32 18.00 -14.61
CA ASN A 148 0.46 18.35 -13.43
C ASN A 148 1.00 17.15 -12.62
N PHE A 149 0.61 15.91 -12.94
CA PHE A 149 1.18 14.75 -12.27
C PHE A 149 2.63 14.52 -12.66
N GLU A 150 3.45 14.09 -11.70
CA GLU A 150 4.84 13.74 -11.95
C GLU A 150 4.93 12.44 -12.78
N TYR A 151 6.01 12.32 -13.58
CA TYR A 151 6.33 11.07 -14.27
C TYR A 151 6.87 10.06 -13.27
N VAL A 152 6.32 8.86 -13.29
CA VAL A 152 6.75 7.74 -12.43
C VAL A 152 7.60 6.79 -13.25
N ASN A 153 8.92 6.97 -13.15
CA ASN A 153 9.86 6.08 -13.82
C ASN A 153 9.93 4.72 -13.13
N GLY A 154 9.36 3.69 -13.74
CA GLY A 154 9.41 2.32 -13.19
C GLY A 154 8.46 1.35 -13.89
N GLY A 155 8.61 0.05 -13.62
CA GLY A 155 7.82 -1.02 -14.23
C GLY A 155 6.34 -1.03 -13.83
N LEU A 156 5.96 -0.35 -12.74
CA LEU A 156 4.60 -0.43 -12.19
C LEU A 156 3.52 0.01 -13.20
N PHE A 157 3.77 1.06 -13.98
CA PHE A 157 2.83 1.59 -14.96
C PHE A 157 3.14 1.17 -16.40
N ALA A 158 4.25 0.45 -16.65
CA ALA A 158 4.71 0.11 -17.99
C ALA A 158 3.72 -0.76 -18.78
N ASN A 159 3.09 -1.74 -18.11
CA ASN A 159 2.13 -2.63 -18.77
C ASN A 159 0.76 -1.96 -18.86
N THR A 160 0.13 -2.05 -20.03
CA THR A 160 -1.24 -1.60 -20.21
C THR A 160 -2.21 -2.62 -19.62
N ILE A 161 -2.89 -2.25 -18.55
CA ILE A 161 -4.01 -3.00 -17.98
C ILE A 161 -5.25 -2.09 -18.01
N SER A 162 -6.42 -2.67 -18.23
CA SER A 162 -7.67 -1.94 -18.08
C SER A 162 -8.02 -1.81 -16.59
N SER A 163 -8.34 -0.61 -16.15
CA SER A 163 -8.91 -0.41 -14.81
C SER A 163 -10.28 -1.09 -14.72
N PRO A 164 -10.60 -1.70 -13.57
CA PRO A 164 -11.90 -2.32 -13.34
C PRO A 164 -13.02 -1.26 -13.32
N ARG A 165 -14.24 -1.69 -13.62
CA ARG A 165 -15.45 -0.86 -13.48
C ARG A 165 -15.76 -0.62 -12.02
N PHE A 166 -16.33 0.53 -11.75
CA PHE A 166 -16.80 0.91 -10.42
C PHE A 166 -18.30 1.11 -10.41
N SER A 167 -18.94 0.59 -9.39
CA SER A 167 -20.33 0.94 -9.06
C SER A 167 -20.36 2.14 -8.12
N THR A 168 -21.55 2.67 -7.86
CA THR A 168 -21.76 3.70 -6.84
C THR A 168 -21.20 3.28 -5.47
N LYS A 169 -21.30 1.98 -5.13
CA LYS A 169 -20.84 1.44 -3.83
C LYS A 169 -19.32 1.40 -3.74
N SER A 170 -18.65 0.84 -4.77
CA SER A 170 -17.19 0.74 -4.77
C SER A 170 -16.53 2.12 -4.88
N ARG A 171 -17.07 3.05 -5.72
CA ARG A 171 -16.60 4.43 -5.73
C ARG A 171 -16.81 5.15 -4.39
N LYS A 172 -17.99 5.03 -3.79
CA LYS A 172 -18.28 5.64 -2.49
C LYS A 172 -17.29 5.16 -1.43
N MET A 173 -17.01 3.84 -1.39
CA MET A 173 -16.03 3.28 -0.48
C MET A 173 -14.62 3.82 -0.74
N LEU A 174 -14.20 3.91 -2.01
CA LEU A 174 -12.92 4.48 -2.39
C LEU A 174 -12.78 5.93 -1.89
N ILE A 175 -13.76 6.77 -2.14
CA ILE A 175 -13.72 8.19 -1.75
C ILE A 175 -13.79 8.36 -0.22
N GLU A 176 -14.73 7.70 0.45
CA GLU A 176 -14.93 7.90 1.89
C GLU A 176 -13.79 7.35 2.74
N HIS A 177 -13.23 6.20 2.36
CA HIS A 177 -12.25 5.53 3.20
C HIS A 177 -10.80 5.84 2.85
N TYR A 178 -10.50 6.15 1.60
CA TYR A 178 -9.14 6.46 1.15
C TYR A 178 -8.92 7.95 0.95
N VAL A 179 -9.87 8.66 0.33
CA VAL A 179 -9.73 10.10 0.08
C VAL A 179 -10.02 10.92 1.33
N ARG A 180 -11.13 10.65 2.02
CA ARG A 180 -11.52 11.40 3.22
C ARG A 180 -10.94 10.84 4.50
N GLY A 181 -10.67 9.53 4.55
CA GLY A 181 -10.05 8.87 5.69
C GLY A 181 -8.60 9.31 5.91
N ALA A 182 -7.83 9.54 4.86
CA ALA A 182 -6.47 10.05 4.95
C ALA A 182 -6.41 11.43 5.64
N ARG A 183 -7.41 12.28 5.43
CA ARG A 183 -7.50 13.61 6.06
C ARG A 183 -7.74 13.59 7.57
N THR A 184 -8.27 12.49 8.13
CA THR A 184 -8.58 12.36 9.57
C THR A 184 -7.44 11.78 10.39
N TYR A 185 -6.40 11.23 9.76
CA TYR A 185 -5.24 10.63 10.44
C TYR A 185 -4.09 11.63 10.71
N GLU A 186 -4.29 12.93 10.50
CA GLU A 186 -3.26 13.97 10.72
C GLU A 186 -2.69 14.02 12.15
N ASN A 187 -3.27 13.30 13.11
CA ASN A 187 -2.82 13.34 14.52
C ASN A 187 -2.18 12.06 15.05
N ASN A 188 -2.17 10.91 14.31
CA ASN A 188 -1.53 9.68 14.80
C ASN A 188 -1.08 8.79 13.63
N GLU A 189 0.21 8.74 13.40
CA GLU A 189 0.97 7.95 12.43
C GLU A 189 0.49 8.02 10.96
N PRO A 190 1.39 8.38 10.05
CA PRO A 190 1.05 8.53 8.64
C PRO A 190 0.66 7.16 8.04
N MET A 191 -0.37 7.13 7.21
CA MET A 191 -0.80 5.98 6.39
C MET A 191 0.38 5.35 5.61
N GLN A 192 1.48 6.07 5.44
CA GLN A 192 2.75 5.67 4.83
C GLN A 192 3.30 4.36 5.37
N VAL A 193 3.25 4.14 6.69
CA VAL A 193 3.78 2.94 7.34
C VAL A 193 2.88 1.73 7.04
N CYS A 194 1.57 1.93 7.03
CA CYS A 194 0.56 0.94 6.69
C CYS A 194 0.72 0.43 5.25
N VAL A 195 0.80 1.35 4.29
CA VAL A 195 0.86 1.02 2.86
C VAL A 195 2.17 0.33 2.50
N LEU A 196 3.30 0.78 3.05
CA LEU A 196 4.62 0.15 2.81
C LEU A 196 4.70 -1.26 3.39
N ARG A 197 4.11 -1.51 4.56
CA ARG A 197 4.04 -2.86 5.15
C ARG A 197 3.17 -3.79 4.31
N GLN A 198 2.07 -3.29 3.76
CA GLN A 198 1.20 -4.08 2.90
C GLN A 198 1.86 -4.38 1.54
N LEU A 199 2.51 -3.41 0.89
CA LEU A 199 3.24 -3.64 -0.36
C LEU A 199 4.34 -4.70 -0.21
N LYS A 200 5.04 -4.76 0.93
CA LYS A 200 6.03 -5.81 1.22
C LYS A 200 5.44 -7.21 1.39
N ARG A 201 4.15 -7.33 1.64
CA ARG A 201 3.44 -8.63 1.77
C ARG A 201 2.93 -9.19 0.45
N TRP A 202 2.82 -8.34 -0.61
CA TRP A 202 2.24 -8.68 -1.91
C TRP A 202 3.28 -8.78 -3.04
N VAL A 203 4.54 -8.45 -2.75
CA VAL A 203 5.72 -8.67 -3.61
C VAL A 203 6.52 -9.86 -3.10
#